data_d81fdbc99316da1e625460951f695873
#
_entry.id   d81fdbc99316da1e625460951f695873
#
_cell.length_a   1.000
_cell.length_b   1.000
_cell.length_c   1.000
_cell.angle_alpha   90.00
_cell.angle_beta   90.00
_cell.angle_gamma   90.00
#
_symmetry.space_group_name_H-M   'P 1'
#
loop_
_entity.id
_entity.type
_entity.pdbx_description
1 polymer ?
#
loop_
_entity_poly.entity_id
_entity_poly.type
_entity_poly.pdbx_seq_one_letter_code
_entity_poly.pdbx_strand_id
1 'polypeptide(L)'
;MRVVIADDAVLLREGLIRLVEENGHAVVAAVGDGPSLVEAIAEHKPDVSIVDVRMPPSHTDEGLRAAVEARARVPGSPILVLSQYVEV
;
A
#
# COMPACT_ATOMS: atom_id res chain seq x y z
N MET A 1 -13.75 6.64 -1.08
CA MET A 1 -13.21 5.34 -1.55
C MET A 1 -12.65 4.55 -0.37
N ARG A 2 -12.61 3.25 -0.53
CA ARG A 2 -11.96 2.35 0.42
C ARG A 2 -10.51 2.19 0.01
N VAL A 3 -9.59 2.44 0.92
CA VAL A 3 -8.16 2.54 0.62
C VAL A 3 -7.35 1.59 1.52
N VAL A 4 -6.39 0.88 0.92
CA VAL A 4 -5.35 0.15 1.64
C VAL A 4 -4.05 0.94 1.54
N ILE A 5 -3.32 1.07 2.65
CA ILE A 5 -2.03 1.75 2.69
C ILE A 5 -0.96 0.76 3.12
N ALA A 6 0.14 0.70 2.38
CA ALA A 6 1.29 -0.14 2.70
C ALA A 6 2.56 0.70 2.74
N ASP A 7 3.15 0.82 3.92
CA ASP A 7 4.38 1.57 4.15
C ASP A 7 4.97 1.10 5.49
N ASP A 8 6.25 0.77 5.51
CA ASP A 8 6.91 0.32 6.74
C ASP A 8 7.34 1.47 7.65
N ALA A 9 7.38 2.69 7.14
CA ALA A 9 7.68 3.88 7.94
C ALA A 9 6.43 4.30 8.72
N VAL A 10 6.42 4.07 10.03
CA VAL A 10 5.23 4.28 10.87
C VAL A 10 4.70 5.70 10.77
N LEU A 11 5.58 6.71 10.87
CA LEU A 11 5.16 8.11 10.83
C LEU A 11 4.58 8.49 9.48
N LEU A 12 5.18 8.03 8.40
CA LEU A 12 4.67 8.29 7.06
C LEU A 12 3.34 7.59 6.84
N ARG A 13 3.23 6.34 7.27
CA ARG A 13 1.98 5.58 7.19
C ARG A 13 0.85 6.30 7.92
N GLU A 14 1.10 6.76 9.14
CA GLU A 14 0.12 7.51 9.92
C GLU A 14 -0.28 8.81 9.23
N GLY A 15 0.69 9.52 8.64
CA GLY A 15 0.43 10.73 7.87
C GLY A 15 -0.45 10.48 6.66
N LEU A 16 -0.20 9.39 5.94
CA LEU A 16 -1.00 9.01 4.78
C LEU A 16 -2.43 8.64 5.20
N ILE A 17 -2.59 7.92 6.31
CA ILE A 17 -3.91 7.57 6.84
C ILE A 17 -4.70 8.84 7.11
N ARG A 18 -4.11 9.80 7.82
CA ARG A 18 -4.75 11.08 8.12
C ARG A 18 -5.17 11.82 6.88
N LEU A 19 -4.25 11.95 5.92
CA LEU A 19 -4.49 12.67 4.69
C LEU A 19 -5.68 12.06 3.93
N VAL A 20 -5.70 10.75 3.82
CA VAL A 20 -6.75 10.02 3.11
C VAL A 20 -8.10 10.19 3.83
N GLU A 21 -8.12 10.06 5.15
CA GLU A 21 -9.34 10.20 5.93
C GLU A 21 -9.87 11.63 5.95
N GLU A 22 -8.99 12.62 6.02
CA GLU A 22 -9.38 14.04 5.96
C GLU A 22 -10.00 14.41 4.61
N ASN A 23 -9.72 13.66 3.57
CA ASN A 23 -10.31 13.86 2.25
C ASN A 23 -11.55 13.00 2.00
N GLY A 24 -12.12 12.42 3.05
CA GLY A 24 -13.40 11.72 2.97
C GLY A 24 -13.32 10.27 2.53
N HIS A 25 -12.13 9.67 2.55
CA HIS A 25 -11.95 8.26 2.19
C HIS A 25 -11.75 7.40 3.43
N ALA A 26 -12.04 6.12 3.32
CA ALA A 26 -11.91 5.18 4.44
C ALA A 26 -10.66 4.32 4.26
N VAL A 27 -9.76 4.32 5.25
CA VAL A 27 -8.62 3.40 5.27
C VAL A 27 -9.09 2.09 5.88
N VAL A 28 -9.19 1.05 5.06
CA VAL A 28 -9.71 -0.26 5.49
C VAL A 28 -8.62 -1.18 6.02
N ALA A 29 -7.36 -0.92 5.67
CA ALA A 29 -6.21 -1.62 6.23
C ALA A 29 -4.95 -0.78 6.03
N ALA A 30 -4.02 -0.87 6.97
CA ALA A 30 -2.71 -0.24 6.87
C ALA A 30 -1.67 -1.27 7.32
N VAL A 31 -0.72 -1.55 6.45
CA VAL A 31 0.24 -2.63 6.63
C VAL A 31 1.68 -2.14 6.38
N GLY A 32 2.67 -2.94 6.79
CA GLY A 32 4.07 -2.54 6.70
C GLY A 32 4.96 -3.47 5.89
N ASP A 33 4.42 -4.46 5.20
CA ASP A 33 5.21 -5.41 4.41
C ASP A 33 4.42 -5.93 3.21
N GLY A 34 5.15 -6.57 2.27
CA GLY A 34 4.56 -7.08 1.05
C GLY A 34 3.50 -8.17 1.25
N PRO A 35 3.80 -9.22 2.02
CA PRO A 35 2.81 -10.29 2.26
C PRO A 35 1.52 -9.79 2.89
N SER A 36 1.62 -8.89 3.86
CA SER A 36 0.43 -8.29 4.50
C SER A 36 -0.38 -7.46 3.52
N LEU A 37 0.29 -6.76 2.59
CA LEU A 37 -0.38 -6.01 1.53
C LEU A 37 -1.22 -6.93 0.64
N VAL A 38 -0.64 -8.03 0.19
CA VAL A 38 -1.35 -8.99 -0.67
C VAL A 38 -2.60 -9.51 0.04
N GLU A 39 -2.49 -9.90 1.30
CA GLU A 39 -3.61 -10.38 2.09
C GLU A 39 -4.67 -9.30 2.29
N ALA A 40 -4.27 -8.06 2.57
CA ALA A 40 -5.20 -6.96 2.76
C ALA A 40 -6.01 -6.68 1.48
N ILE A 41 -5.36 -6.68 0.33
CA ILE A 41 -6.05 -6.48 -0.95
C ILE A 41 -7.01 -7.62 -1.23
N ALA A 42 -6.59 -8.87 -0.99
CA ALA A 42 -7.43 -10.04 -1.20
C ALA A 42 -8.67 -10.03 -0.29
N GLU A 43 -8.49 -9.62 0.96
CA GLU A 43 -9.57 -9.58 1.94
C GLU A 43 -10.54 -8.41 1.71
N HIS A 44 -9.99 -7.22 1.54
CA HIS A 44 -10.81 -5.99 1.51
C HIS A 44 -11.25 -5.56 0.12
N LYS A 45 -10.54 -5.97 -0.92
CA LYS A 45 -10.79 -5.56 -2.31
C LYS A 45 -11.03 -4.05 -2.40
N PRO A 46 -10.02 -3.25 -2.02
CA PRO A 46 -10.18 -1.80 -1.94
C PRO A 46 -10.38 -1.16 -3.30
N ASP A 47 -10.85 0.09 -3.29
CA ASP A 47 -10.96 0.88 -4.50
C ASP A 47 -9.60 1.31 -5.03
N VAL A 48 -8.64 1.53 -4.12
CA VAL A 48 -7.25 1.83 -4.47
C VAL A 48 -6.33 1.42 -3.32
N SER A 49 -5.09 1.03 -3.65
CA SER A 49 -4.05 0.75 -2.67
C SER A 49 -2.89 1.71 -2.91
N ILE A 50 -2.39 2.34 -1.84
CA ILE A 50 -1.22 3.21 -1.88
C ILE A 50 -0.05 2.43 -1.28
N VAL A 51 0.99 2.21 -2.08
CA VAL A 51 2.04 1.25 -1.75
C VAL A 51 3.42 1.88 -1.86
N ASP A 52 4.22 1.78 -0.79
CA ASP A 52 5.63 2.11 -0.84
C ASP A 52 6.40 1.01 -1.57
N VAL A 53 7.33 1.41 -2.44
CA VAL A 53 8.16 0.47 -3.19
C VAL A 53 9.06 -0.35 -2.27
N ARG A 54 9.67 0.31 -1.29
CA ARG A 54 10.67 -0.32 -0.42
C ARG A 54 10.08 -0.74 0.90
N MET A 55 9.80 -2.02 1.02
CA MET A 55 9.25 -2.61 2.24
C MET A 55 9.99 -3.91 2.60
N PRO A 56 9.88 -4.35 3.87
CA PRO A 56 10.39 -5.66 4.25
C PRO A 56 9.73 -6.78 3.40
N PRO A 57 10.42 -7.89 3.21
CA PRO A 57 11.71 -8.23 3.80
C PRO A 57 12.92 -7.68 3.08
N SER A 58 12.86 -7.35 1.81
CA SER A 58 14.06 -6.99 1.03
C SER A 58 14.42 -5.51 1.07
N HIS A 59 13.47 -4.63 1.29
CA HIS A 59 13.62 -3.17 1.24
C HIS A 59 14.13 -2.67 -0.13
N THR A 60 13.89 -3.42 -1.19
CA THR A 60 14.26 -3.01 -2.55
C THR A 60 13.02 -2.77 -3.40
N ASP A 61 12.34 -3.82 -3.83
CA ASP A 61 11.18 -3.74 -4.72
C ASP A 61 9.97 -4.54 -4.22
N GLU A 62 9.89 -4.78 -2.91
CA GLU A 62 8.81 -5.57 -2.30
C GLU A 62 7.43 -5.00 -2.62
N GLY A 63 7.28 -3.67 -2.61
CA GLY A 63 6.02 -3.04 -2.95
C GLY A 63 5.57 -3.36 -4.37
N LEU A 64 6.51 -3.34 -5.32
CA LEU A 64 6.21 -3.69 -6.72
C LEU A 64 5.88 -5.17 -6.86
N ARG A 65 6.64 -6.06 -6.20
CA ARG A 65 6.36 -7.49 -6.23
C ARG A 65 5.01 -7.83 -5.63
N ALA A 66 4.71 -7.23 -4.48
CA ALA A 66 3.43 -7.42 -3.81
C ALA A 66 2.28 -6.90 -4.68
N ALA A 67 2.47 -5.78 -5.36
CA ALA A 67 1.48 -5.22 -6.27
C ALA A 67 1.17 -6.18 -7.42
N VAL A 68 2.19 -6.77 -8.02
CA VAL A 68 2.02 -7.76 -9.09
C VAL A 68 1.26 -8.98 -8.58
N GLU A 69 1.65 -9.52 -7.43
CA GLU A 69 0.98 -10.67 -6.84
C GLU A 69 -0.47 -10.36 -6.48
N ALA A 70 -0.72 -9.20 -5.86
CA ALA A 70 -2.07 -8.80 -5.49
C ALA A 70 -2.97 -8.66 -6.72
N ARG A 71 -2.48 -8.10 -7.82
CA ARG A 71 -3.26 -7.97 -9.04
C ARG A 71 -3.50 -9.30 -9.74
N ALA A 72 -2.63 -10.28 -9.53
CA ALA A 72 -2.87 -11.63 -10.01
C ALA A 72 -4.02 -12.28 -9.23
N ARG A 73 -4.13 -12.02 -7.92
CA ARG A 73 -5.21 -12.55 -7.07
C ARG A 73 -6.50 -11.77 -7.21
N VAL A 74 -6.42 -10.44 -7.39
CA VAL A 74 -7.57 -9.55 -7.55
C VAL A 74 -7.35 -8.72 -8.81
N PRO A 75 -7.69 -9.26 -9.98
CA PRO A 75 -7.49 -8.54 -11.24
C PRO A 75 -8.26 -7.21 -11.26
N GLY A 76 -7.59 -6.18 -11.78
CA GLY A 76 -8.18 -4.86 -11.87
C GLY A 76 -8.10 -4.02 -10.60
N SER A 77 -7.46 -4.50 -9.53
CA SER A 77 -7.27 -3.73 -8.31
C SER A 77 -6.31 -2.57 -8.58
N PRO A 78 -6.75 -1.31 -8.47
CA PRO A 78 -5.87 -0.16 -8.73
C PRO A 78 -4.82 -0.01 -7.64
N ILE A 79 -3.57 0.23 -8.06
CA ILE A 79 -2.46 0.41 -7.13
C ILE A 79 -1.67 1.65 -7.52
N LEU A 80 -1.51 2.57 -6.56
CA LEU A 80 -0.66 3.73 -6.69
C LEU A 80 0.64 3.46 -5.94
N VAL A 81 1.74 3.43 -6.66
CA VAL A 81 3.05 3.14 -6.08
C VAL A 81 3.77 4.43 -5.77
N LEU A 82 4.24 4.59 -4.54
CA LEU A 82 5.01 5.74 -4.10
C LEU A 82 6.48 5.35 -3.96
N SER A 83 7.36 6.19 -4.48
CA SER A 83 8.79 6.03 -4.28
C SER A 83 9.28 7.13 -3.34
N GLN A 84 9.98 6.72 -2.29
CA GLN A 84 10.58 7.66 -1.33
C GLN A 84 12.03 7.96 -1.65
N TYR A 85 12.48 7.59 -2.83
CA TYR A 85 13.85 7.85 -3.23
C TYR A 85 14.03 9.34 -3.50
N VAL A 86 14.94 9.94 -2.74
CA VAL A 86 15.32 11.34 -2.93
C VAL A 86 16.77 11.35 -3.39
N GLU A 87 17.00 11.85 -4.59
CA GLU A 87 18.34 12.03 -5.11
C GLU A 87 18.79 13.45 -4.80
N VAL A 88 19.95 13.54 -4.17
CA VAL A 88 20.52 14.83 -3.75
C VAL A 88 21.72 15.15 -4.63
#